data_a666087c48072e933121d40269a960bd
#
_entry.id   a666087c48072e933121d40269a960bd
#
_cell.length_a   1.000
_cell.length_b   1.000
_cell.length_c   1.000
_cell.angle_alpha   90.00
_cell.angle_beta   90.00
_cell.angle_gamma   90.00
#
_symmetry.space_group_name_H-M   'P 1'
#
loop_
_entity.id
_entity.type
_entity.pdbx_description
1 polymer ?
#
loop_
_entity_poly.entity_id
_entity_poly.type
_entity_poly.pdbx_seq_one_letter_code
_entity_poly.pdbx_strand_id
1 'polypeptide(L)'
;MKPIQDIYPHLTTPRNVVITTHQKPDADAMGSSLAMYHFLTSLGHSVTVVSPTNWAKWLDWMPGAANVIDYELQRERGEAALQQAQWVFCLDFNVLVRTKHMANTLRQGSYDRILIDHHQQPEIGVFTWGISDTAKSSTCEMVYDFIVGGGYGDRITTGIADCLYAGVMTDTGSFRFPSASAAVHRMVADLKDRGLKHTQVHENIYDNFHENRLRFIGHILLHRMDLFYEYNTALISIPKKDLLRYEVKTGDTEGLVNWPLSIQGIKLAALVIDRDEERKWSFRSKGDFDVNTFARIYFEGGGHYNAAGGRSSDSLDGTVQRFFEAMKENALQLQ
;
A
#
# COMPACT_ATOMS: atom_id res chain seq x y z
N MET A 1 -16.20 -3.79 -16.25
CA MET A 1 -15.53 -4.84 -15.47
C MET A 1 -16.56 -5.90 -15.08
N LYS A 2 -16.31 -7.19 -15.40
CA LYS A 2 -17.16 -8.33 -15.01
C LYS A 2 -16.88 -8.70 -13.54
N PRO A 3 -17.83 -9.37 -12.84
CA PRO A 3 -17.60 -9.84 -11.48
C PRO A 3 -16.37 -10.76 -11.38
N ILE A 4 -15.61 -10.65 -10.29
CA ILE A 4 -14.40 -11.47 -10.07
C ILE A 4 -14.71 -12.97 -10.01
N GLN A 5 -15.92 -13.34 -9.57
CA GLN A 5 -16.37 -14.73 -9.48
C GLN A 5 -16.43 -15.44 -10.83
N ASP A 6 -16.61 -14.71 -11.91
CA ASP A 6 -16.64 -15.27 -13.27
C ASP A 6 -15.31 -15.88 -13.71
N ILE A 7 -14.20 -15.59 -13.00
CA ILE A 7 -12.88 -16.16 -13.30
C ILE A 7 -12.69 -17.57 -12.70
N TYR A 8 -13.42 -17.94 -11.65
CA TYR A 8 -13.21 -19.21 -10.93
C TYR A 8 -13.24 -20.47 -11.84
N PRO A 9 -14.17 -20.60 -12.79
CA PRO A 9 -14.17 -21.77 -13.70
C PRO A 9 -12.90 -21.85 -14.57
N HIS A 10 -12.19 -20.76 -14.75
CA HIS A 10 -11.01 -20.69 -15.62
C HIS A 10 -9.70 -20.95 -14.86
N LEU A 11 -9.71 -20.95 -13.51
CA LEU A 11 -8.51 -21.16 -12.68
C LEU A 11 -7.91 -22.56 -12.81
N THR A 12 -8.68 -23.55 -13.28
CA THR A 12 -8.19 -24.92 -13.45
C THR A 12 -7.38 -25.12 -14.73
N THR A 13 -7.38 -24.15 -15.65
CA THR A 13 -6.63 -24.21 -16.92
C THR A 13 -5.33 -23.42 -16.78
N PRO A 14 -4.15 -24.09 -16.84
CA PRO A 14 -2.85 -23.42 -16.72
C PRO A 14 -2.67 -22.27 -17.72
N ARG A 15 -2.13 -21.14 -17.26
CA ARG A 15 -1.92 -19.92 -18.05
C ARG A 15 -0.60 -19.26 -17.65
N ASN A 16 -0.09 -18.40 -18.55
CA ASN A 16 0.94 -17.44 -18.21
C ASN A 16 0.28 -16.22 -17.52
N VAL A 17 0.65 -15.99 -16.28
CA VAL A 17 0.07 -14.94 -15.44
C VAL A 17 1.15 -13.98 -14.99
N VAL A 18 0.89 -12.69 -15.14
CA VAL A 18 1.66 -11.63 -14.48
C VAL A 18 0.83 -11.08 -13.33
N ILE A 19 1.47 -10.83 -12.20
CA ILE A 19 0.90 -10.09 -11.08
C ILE A 19 1.65 -8.78 -10.96
N THR A 20 0.95 -7.67 -10.82
CA THR A 20 1.55 -6.36 -10.60
C THR A 20 0.77 -5.56 -9.58
N THR A 21 1.44 -4.57 -9.00
CA THR A 21 0.91 -3.70 -7.95
C THR A 21 1.29 -2.24 -8.21
N HIS A 22 1.08 -1.33 -7.24
CA HIS A 22 1.45 0.07 -7.39
C HIS A 22 2.96 0.32 -7.23
N GLN A 23 3.43 1.51 -7.68
CA GLN A 23 4.81 1.96 -7.45
C GLN A 23 5.10 2.10 -5.95
N LYS A 24 6.36 1.80 -5.55
CA LYS A 24 6.78 1.81 -4.14
C LYS A 24 5.86 0.97 -3.27
N PRO A 25 5.72 -0.33 -3.61
CA PRO A 25 4.77 -1.18 -2.92
C PRO A 25 5.10 -1.28 -1.43
N ASP A 26 4.05 -1.24 -0.64
CA ASP A 26 4.06 -1.48 0.80
C ASP A 26 3.81 -2.96 1.14
N ALA A 27 3.48 -3.25 2.38
CA ALA A 27 3.28 -4.63 2.81
C ALA A 27 1.96 -5.24 2.29
N ASP A 28 0.92 -4.43 2.03
CA ASP A 28 -0.32 -4.94 1.43
C ASP A 28 -0.13 -5.25 -0.05
N ALA A 29 0.52 -4.34 -0.78
CA ALA A 29 0.86 -4.53 -2.18
C ALA A 29 1.76 -5.76 -2.42
N MET A 30 2.83 -5.92 -1.62
CA MET A 30 3.72 -7.08 -1.73
C MET A 30 3.06 -8.36 -1.21
N GLY A 31 2.36 -8.28 -0.07
CA GLY A 31 1.69 -9.42 0.55
C GLY A 31 0.60 -10.01 -0.33
N SER A 32 -0.29 -9.18 -0.88
CA SER A 32 -1.35 -9.60 -1.80
C SER A 32 -0.76 -10.21 -3.08
N SER A 33 0.28 -9.59 -3.64
CA SER A 33 0.95 -10.08 -4.84
C SER A 33 1.62 -11.43 -4.64
N LEU A 34 2.34 -11.62 -3.53
CA LEU A 34 3.04 -12.87 -3.22
C LEU A 34 2.08 -13.98 -2.78
N ALA A 35 1.03 -13.65 -2.02
CA ALA A 35 -0.02 -14.62 -1.68
C ALA A 35 -0.71 -15.16 -2.96
N MET A 36 -1.08 -14.26 -3.88
CA MET A 36 -1.67 -14.63 -5.16
C MET A 36 -0.69 -15.42 -6.04
N TYR A 37 0.60 -15.05 -6.03
CA TYR A 37 1.66 -15.80 -6.72
C TYR A 37 1.71 -17.26 -6.27
N HIS A 38 1.81 -17.50 -4.97
CA HIS A 38 1.86 -18.87 -4.44
C HIS A 38 0.57 -19.63 -4.70
N PHE A 39 -0.57 -18.99 -4.54
CA PHE A 39 -1.87 -19.59 -4.81
C PHE A 39 -2.00 -20.03 -6.28
N LEU A 40 -1.79 -19.15 -7.25
CA LEU A 40 -1.93 -19.46 -8.67
C LEU A 40 -0.87 -20.48 -9.14
N THR A 41 0.35 -20.40 -8.61
CA THR A 41 1.40 -21.41 -8.86
C THR A 41 0.95 -22.80 -8.37
N SER A 42 0.26 -22.88 -7.21
CA SER A 42 -0.26 -24.15 -6.68
C SER A 42 -1.35 -24.79 -7.57
N LEU A 43 -1.99 -23.99 -8.43
CA LEU A 43 -2.97 -24.43 -9.42
C LEU A 43 -2.33 -24.81 -10.77
N GLY A 44 -0.99 -24.68 -10.91
CA GLY A 44 -0.25 -25.04 -12.11
C GLY A 44 -0.07 -23.92 -13.13
N HIS A 45 -0.40 -22.67 -12.78
CA HIS A 45 -0.10 -21.50 -13.63
C HIS A 45 1.40 -21.18 -13.65
N SER A 46 1.90 -20.64 -14.77
CA SER A 46 3.22 -20.00 -14.85
C SER A 46 3.09 -18.55 -14.41
N VAL A 47 3.56 -18.22 -13.19
CA VAL A 47 3.29 -16.92 -12.58
C VAL A 47 4.58 -16.11 -12.43
N THR A 48 4.53 -14.83 -12.80
CA THR A 48 5.60 -13.85 -12.61
C THR A 48 5.07 -12.62 -11.89
N VAL A 49 5.72 -12.21 -10.80
CA VAL A 49 5.41 -10.94 -10.12
C VAL A 49 6.33 -9.86 -10.66
N VAL A 50 5.74 -8.75 -11.11
CA VAL A 50 6.46 -7.57 -11.63
C VAL A 50 6.06 -6.35 -10.81
N SER A 51 6.98 -5.86 -9.98
CA SER A 51 6.80 -4.59 -9.26
C SER A 51 7.20 -3.43 -10.17
N PRO A 52 6.41 -2.35 -10.26
CA PRO A 52 6.77 -1.17 -11.05
C PRO A 52 8.08 -0.50 -10.65
N THR A 53 8.44 -0.57 -9.37
CA THR A 53 9.63 0.01 -8.78
C THR A 53 10.17 -0.88 -7.67
N ASN A 54 11.33 -0.52 -7.10
CA ASN A 54 11.83 -1.14 -5.89
C ASN A 54 10.86 -0.97 -4.70
N TRP A 55 11.04 -1.81 -3.69
CA TRP A 55 10.29 -1.82 -2.43
C TRP A 55 11.23 -1.67 -1.22
N ALA A 56 10.65 -1.53 -0.04
CA ALA A 56 11.40 -1.45 1.20
C ALA A 56 12.05 -2.80 1.53
N LYS A 57 13.35 -2.79 1.86
CA LYS A 57 14.11 -4.02 2.13
C LYS A 57 13.57 -4.87 3.29
N TRP A 58 12.87 -4.25 4.22
CA TRP A 58 12.22 -4.98 5.31
C TRP A 58 11.03 -5.84 4.87
N LEU A 59 10.70 -5.85 3.56
CA LEU A 59 9.74 -6.77 2.93
C LEU A 59 10.42 -7.99 2.26
N ASP A 60 11.75 -8.02 2.16
CA ASP A 60 12.50 -9.09 1.47
C ASP A 60 12.34 -10.48 2.12
N TRP A 61 11.91 -10.54 3.37
CA TRP A 61 11.64 -11.80 4.08
C TRP A 61 10.40 -12.54 3.57
N MET A 62 9.49 -11.86 2.87
CA MET A 62 8.25 -12.47 2.40
C MET A 62 8.55 -13.62 1.43
N PRO A 63 7.90 -14.78 1.59
CA PRO A 63 8.09 -15.92 0.68
C PRO A 63 7.86 -15.50 -0.78
N GLY A 64 8.86 -15.71 -1.63
CA GLY A 64 8.81 -15.34 -3.05
C GLY A 64 9.33 -13.95 -3.41
N ALA A 65 9.61 -13.07 -2.44
CA ALA A 65 10.09 -11.70 -2.70
C ALA A 65 11.35 -11.65 -3.57
N ALA A 66 12.28 -12.59 -3.38
CA ALA A 66 13.52 -12.68 -4.17
C ALA A 66 13.30 -12.93 -5.68
N ASN A 67 12.12 -13.40 -6.08
CA ASN A 67 11.78 -13.67 -7.48
C ASN A 67 11.00 -12.52 -8.14
N VAL A 68 10.65 -11.49 -7.40
CA VAL A 68 9.93 -10.33 -7.92
C VAL A 68 10.83 -9.53 -8.86
N ILE A 69 10.33 -9.25 -10.05
CA ILE A 69 11.04 -8.41 -11.04
C ILE A 69 10.82 -6.94 -10.68
N ASP A 70 11.89 -6.21 -10.41
CA ASP A 70 11.87 -4.75 -10.37
C ASP A 70 11.91 -4.20 -11.80
N TYR A 71 10.80 -3.65 -12.26
CA TYR A 71 10.66 -3.17 -13.64
C TYR A 71 11.58 -1.99 -13.97
N GLU A 72 11.91 -1.12 -13.02
CA GLU A 72 12.87 -0.03 -13.26
C GLU A 72 14.28 -0.57 -13.54
N LEU A 73 14.69 -1.64 -12.86
CA LEU A 73 16.01 -2.23 -13.00
C LEU A 73 16.10 -3.32 -14.08
N GLN A 74 15.00 -4.04 -14.33
CA GLN A 74 14.94 -5.23 -15.19
C GLN A 74 13.83 -5.10 -16.23
N ARG A 75 13.75 -3.95 -16.88
CA ARG A 75 12.65 -3.58 -17.78
C ARG A 75 12.39 -4.62 -18.86
N GLU A 76 13.44 -5.09 -19.54
CA GLU A 76 13.34 -6.08 -20.61
C GLU A 76 12.68 -7.39 -20.13
N ARG A 77 13.03 -7.85 -18.93
CA ARG A 77 12.42 -9.04 -18.33
C ARG A 77 10.94 -8.81 -17.98
N GLY A 78 10.61 -7.64 -17.45
CA GLY A 78 9.23 -7.26 -17.14
C GLY A 78 8.37 -7.16 -18.42
N GLU A 79 8.88 -6.54 -19.47
CA GLU A 79 8.18 -6.44 -20.75
C GLU A 79 8.01 -7.81 -21.42
N ALA A 80 9.03 -8.67 -21.39
CA ALA A 80 8.93 -10.04 -21.91
C ALA A 80 7.87 -10.87 -21.16
N ALA A 81 7.78 -10.74 -19.83
CA ALA A 81 6.75 -11.40 -19.05
C ALA A 81 5.34 -10.90 -19.42
N LEU A 82 5.16 -9.59 -19.58
CA LEU A 82 3.89 -8.98 -19.98
C LEU A 82 3.48 -9.38 -21.40
N GLN A 83 4.42 -9.48 -22.35
CA GLN A 83 4.15 -9.90 -23.72
C GLN A 83 3.62 -11.34 -23.82
N GLN A 84 4.07 -12.22 -22.91
CA GLN A 84 3.64 -13.62 -22.84
C GLN A 84 2.41 -13.84 -21.98
N ALA A 85 1.98 -12.84 -21.23
CA ALA A 85 0.86 -12.94 -20.29
C ALA A 85 -0.46 -13.18 -21.04
N GLN A 86 -1.28 -14.06 -20.48
CA GLN A 86 -2.69 -14.23 -20.82
C GLN A 86 -3.56 -13.49 -19.82
N TRP A 87 -3.12 -13.44 -18.56
CA TRP A 87 -3.75 -12.71 -17.46
C TRP A 87 -2.74 -11.79 -16.76
N VAL A 88 -3.23 -10.60 -16.40
CA VAL A 88 -2.51 -9.69 -15.51
C VAL A 88 -3.38 -9.35 -14.33
N PHE A 89 -3.00 -9.86 -13.15
CA PHE A 89 -3.62 -9.46 -11.89
C PHE A 89 -3.06 -8.10 -11.46
N CYS A 90 -3.97 -7.16 -11.28
CA CYS A 90 -3.71 -5.80 -10.85
C CYS A 90 -4.16 -5.68 -9.40
N LEU A 91 -3.20 -5.70 -8.48
CA LEU A 91 -3.47 -5.79 -7.04
C LEU A 91 -3.06 -4.51 -6.33
N ASP A 92 -3.96 -4.01 -5.48
CA ASP A 92 -3.73 -2.88 -4.61
C ASP A 92 -3.52 -1.54 -5.32
N PHE A 93 -4.18 -1.36 -6.45
CA PHE A 93 -4.27 -0.05 -7.11
C PHE A 93 -5.51 0.08 -7.97
N ASN A 94 -6.10 1.26 -7.96
CA ASN A 94 -7.36 1.59 -8.62
C ASN A 94 -7.21 2.10 -10.07
N VAL A 95 -6.04 2.64 -10.44
CA VAL A 95 -5.78 3.27 -11.75
C VAL A 95 -4.39 2.91 -12.26
N LEU A 96 -4.25 2.68 -13.58
CA LEU A 96 -2.98 2.21 -14.15
C LEU A 96 -1.82 3.19 -13.93
N VAL A 97 -2.07 4.49 -13.81
CA VAL A 97 -1.02 5.48 -13.60
C VAL A 97 -0.22 5.25 -12.29
N ARG A 98 -0.80 4.55 -11.32
CA ARG A 98 -0.08 4.15 -10.08
C ARG A 98 1.05 3.15 -10.34
N THR A 99 1.10 2.54 -11.51
CA THR A 99 2.20 1.66 -11.94
C THR A 99 3.33 2.40 -12.66
N LYS A 100 3.31 3.75 -12.67
CA LYS A 100 4.38 4.61 -13.21
C LYS A 100 4.72 4.25 -14.67
N HIS A 101 5.97 3.82 -14.91
CA HIS A 101 6.47 3.51 -16.25
C HIS A 101 5.80 2.29 -16.91
N MET A 102 5.17 1.40 -16.13
CA MET A 102 4.42 0.27 -16.67
C MET A 102 3.02 0.65 -17.18
N ALA A 103 2.48 1.81 -16.83
CA ALA A 103 1.09 2.18 -17.11
C ALA A 103 0.72 2.07 -18.59
N ASN A 104 1.58 2.53 -19.50
CA ASN A 104 1.34 2.47 -20.93
C ASN A 104 1.40 1.03 -21.47
N THR A 105 2.40 0.24 -21.05
CA THR A 105 2.54 -1.17 -21.42
C THR A 105 1.32 -1.98 -20.94
N LEU A 106 0.88 -1.74 -19.71
CA LEU A 106 -0.32 -2.38 -19.17
C LEU A 106 -1.57 -1.98 -19.94
N ARG A 107 -1.71 -0.74 -20.38
CA ARG A 107 -2.87 -0.26 -21.14
C ARG A 107 -2.95 -0.86 -22.53
N GLN A 108 -1.81 -1.02 -23.21
CA GLN A 108 -1.71 -1.47 -24.59
C GLN A 108 -1.72 -2.99 -24.76
N GLY A 109 -1.46 -3.75 -23.71
CA GLY A 109 -1.38 -5.21 -23.77
C GLY A 109 -2.72 -5.86 -24.09
N SER A 110 -2.68 -7.01 -24.80
CA SER A 110 -3.85 -7.76 -25.25
C SER A 110 -4.34 -8.83 -24.25
N TYR A 111 -3.76 -8.89 -23.07
CA TYR A 111 -4.16 -9.80 -21.98
C TYR A 111 -5.40 -9.30 -21.23
N ASP A 112 -6.08 -10.21 -20.57
CA ASP A 112 -7.13 -9.85 -19.61
C ASP A 112 -6.52 -9.27 -18.33
N ARG A 113 -7.03 -8.11 -17.89
CA ARG A 113 -6.65 -7.46 -16.65
C ARG A 113 -7.68 -7.74 -15.57
N ILE A 114 -7.21 -8.26 -14.46
CA ILE A 114 -8.04 -8.66 -13.31
C ILE A 114 -7.71 -7.75 -12.13
N LEU A 115 -8.69 -6.97 -11.66
CA LEU A 115 -8.53 -6.05 -10.54
C LEU A 115 -8.96 -6.72 -9.23
N ILE A 116 -8.12 -6.61 -8.18
CA ILE A 116 -8.51 -6.78 -6.78
C ILE A 116 -7.93 -5.60 -6.01
N ASP A 117 -8.79 -4.72 -5.52
CA ASP A 117 -8.38 -3.44 -4.96
C ASP A 117 -9.41 -2.86 -3.99
N HIS A 118 -8.94 -2.17 -2.94
CA HIS A 118 -9.79 -1.52 -1.95
C HIS A 118 -9.73 0.03 -2.00
N HIS A 119 -9.07 0.60 -2.99
CA HIS A 119 -9.01 2.05 -3.17
C HIS A 119 -10.26 2.62 -3.84
N GLN A 120 -10.51 3.91 -3.59
CA GLN A 120 -11.64 4.63 -4.18
C GLN A 120 -11.43 4.93 -5.66
N GLN A 121 -12.53 5.05 -6.42
CA GLN A 121 -12.55 5.55 -7.81
C GLN A 121 -11.69 4.72 -8.79
N PRO A 122 -11.96 3.43 -8.97
CA PRO A 122 -11.23 2.59 -9.91
C PRO A 122 -11.48 2.98 -11.38
N GLU A 123 -10.46 2.83 -12.22
CA GLU A 123 -10.53 3.00 -13.68
C GLU A 123 -11.22 1.78 -14.34
N ILE A 124 -12.50 1.58 -14.07
CA ILE A 124 -13.25 0.33 -14.38
C ILE A 124 -13.11 -0.10 -15.85
N GLY A 125 -13.03 0.83 -16.79
CA GLY A 125 -13.02 0.55 -18.24
C GLY A 125 -11.79 -0.21 -18.75
N VAL A 126 -10.72 -0.32 -17.96
CA VAL A 126 -9.48 -1.00 -18.36
C VAL A 126 -9.38 -2.45 -17.86
N PHE A 127 -10.27 -2.88 -16.96
CA PHE A 127 -10.23 -4.21 -16.36
C PHE A 127 -11.32 -5.12 -16.93
N THR A 128 -10.96 -6.36 -17.25
CA THR A 128 -11.88 -7.39 -17.79
C THR A 128 -12.76 -7.93 -16.67
N TRP A 129 -12.14 -8.41 -15.58
CA TRP A 129 -12.80 -8.88 -14.36
C TRP A 129 -12.27 -8.12 -13.16
N GLY A 130 -13.00 -8.15 -12.07
CA GLY A 130 -12.43 -7.66 -10.82
C GLY A 130 -13.45 -7.35 -9.75
N ILE A 131 -12.90 -6.93 -8.64
CA ILE A 131 -13.59 -6.39 -7.48
C ILE A 131 -12.83 -5.17 -6.96
N SER A 132 -13.58 -4.10 -6.67
CA SER A 132 -13.09 -2.93 -5.95
C SER A 132 -14.06 -2.67 -4.81
N ASP A 133 -13.56 -2.77 -3.57
CA ASP A 133 -14.41 -2.66 -2.37
C ASP A 133 -13.69 -1.87 -1.27
N THR A 134 -14.07 -0.61 -1.12
CA THR A 134 -13.51 0.32 -0.13
C THR A 134 -13.88 0.00 1.32
N ALA A 135 -14.81 -0.94 1.55
CA ALA A 135 -15.16 -1.41 2.89
C ALA A 135 -14.17 -2.47 3.41
N LYS A 136 -13.35 -3.01 2.54
CA LYS A 136 -12.29 -3.96 2.90
C LYS A 136 -11.09 -3.25 3.54
N SER A 137 -10.47 -3.94 4.48
CA SER A 137 -9.34 -3.39 5.23
C SER A 137 -8.06 -3.30 4.41
N SER A 138 -7.91 -4.17 3.41
CA SER A 138 -6.71 -4.32 2.61
C SER A 138 -6.98 -5.19 1.37
N THR A 139 -6.10 -5.12 0.38
CA THR A 139 -6.11 -6.03 -0.76
C THR A 139 -5.77 -7.46 -0.33
N CYS A 140 -4.97 -7.65 0.73
CA CYS A 140 -4.71 -8.97 1.32
C CYS A 140 -5.98 -9.62 1.88
N GLU A 141 -6.88 -8.89 2.54
CA GLU A 141 -8.20 -9.40 2.93
C GLU A 141 -8.97 -9.87 1.70
N MET A 142 -8.98 -9.09 0.63
CA MET A 142 -9.70 -9.42 -0.59
C MET A 142 -9.11 -10.63 -1.33
N VAL A 143 -7.79 -10.80 -1.32
CA VAL A 143 -7.13 -12.00 -1.87
C VAL A 143 -7.47 -13.24 -1.04
N TYR A 144 -7.53 -13.13 0.29
CA TYR A 144 -8.03 -14.21 1.14
C TYR A 144 -9.45 -14.59 0.77
N ASP A 145 -10.35 -13.61 0.66
CA ASP A 145 -11.75 -13.82 0.27
C ASP A 145 -11.87 -14.47 -1.11
N PHE A 146 -11.03 -14.05 -2.06
CA PHE A 146 -10.95 -14.64 -3.40
C PHE A 146 -10.57 -16.14 -3.35
N ILE A 147 -9.56 -16.49 -2.58
CA ILE A 147 -9.10 -17.88 -2.46
C ILE A 147 -10.18 -18.74 -1.77
N VAL A 148 -10.72 -18.29 -0.65
CA VAL A 148 -11.73 -19.02 0.12
C VAL A 148 -13.06 -19.08 -0.62
N GLY A 149 -13.51 -17.95 -1.19
CA GLY A 149 -14.74 -17.86 -1.96
C GLY A 149 -14.76 -18.72 -3.22
N GLY A 150 -13.59 -18.97 -3.81
CA GLY A 150 -13.41 -19.92 -4.92
C GLY A 150 -13.39 -21.40 -4.51
N GLY A 151 -13.48 -21.70 -3.22
CA GLY A 151 -13.39 -23.07 -2.69
C GLY A 151 -11.97 -23.60 -2.52
N TYR A 152 -10.96 -22.74 -2.55
CA TYR A 152 -9.54 -23.11 -2.49
C TYR A 152 -8.87 -22.85 -1.14
N GLY A 153 -9.66 -22.74 -0.05
CA GLY A 153 -9.13 -22.49 1.29
C GLY A 153 -8.02 -23.44 1.70
N ASP A 154 -8.10 -24.71 1.32
CA ASP A 154 -7.06 -25.71 1.60
C ASP A 154 -5.71 -25.46 0.89
N ARG A 155 -5.67 -24.54 -0.07
CA ARG A 155 -4.44 -24.11 -0.74
C ARG A 155 -3.69 -23.02 0.01
N ILE A 156 -4.26 -22.45 1.07
CA ILE A 156 -3.58 -21.45 1.88
C ILE A 156 -2.52 -22.15 2.74
N THR A 157 -1.28 -22.07 2.26
CA THR A 157 -0.08 -22.53 2.98
C THR A 157 0.36 -21.50 4.02
N THR A 158 1.27 -21.87 4.92
CA THR A 158 1.90 -20.95 5.88
C THR A 158 2.52 -19.73 5.16
N GLY A 159 3.19 -19.92 4.02
CA GLY A 159 3.77 -18.81 3.26
C GLY A 159 2.72 -17.84 2.70
N ILE A 160 1.58 -18.35 2.23
CA ILE A 160 0.44 -17.51 1.82
C ILE A 160 -0.12 -16.78 3.04
N ALA A 161 -0.29 -17.49 4.18
CA ALA A 161 -0.80 -16.89 5.41
C ALA A 161 0.09 -15.76 5.95
N ASP A 162 1.42 -15.93 5.90
CA ASP A 162 2.38 -14.91 6.33
C ASP A 162 2.28 -13.65 5.45
N CYS A 163 2.18 -13.81 4.12
CA CYS A 163 2.00 -12.70 3.19
C CYS A 163 0.68 -11.95 3.42
N LEU A 164 -0.45 -12.68 3.52
CA LEU A 164 -1.77 -12.10 3.75
C LEU A 164 -1.85 -11.37 5.08
N TYR A 165 -1.29 -11.97 6.13
CA TYR A 165 -1.27 -11.37 7.46
C TYR A 165 -0.45 -10.08 7.49
N ALA A 166 0.70 -10.04 6.82
CA ALA A 166 1.55 -8.86 6.77
C ALA A 166 0.81 -7.64 6.20
N GLY A 167 0.09 -7.80 5.08
CA GLY A 167 -0.68 -6.71 4.49
C GLY A 167 -1.84 -6.26 5.36
N VAL A 168 -2.68 -7.20 5.81
CA VAL A 168 -3.81 -6.86 6.71
C VAL A 168 -3.32 -6.17 7.98
N MET A 169 -2.24 -6.66 8.59
CA MET A 169 -1.67 -6.08 9.81
C MET A 169 -1.21 -4.63 9.60
N THR A 170 -0.50 -4.36 8.52
CA THR A 170 0.02 -3.02 8.25
C THR A 170 -1.09 -2.04 7.91
N ASP A 171 -2.04 -2.39 7.05
CA ASP A 171 -3.14 -1.54 6.62
C ASP A 171 -4.19 -1.26 7.68
N THR A 172 -4.28 -2.15 8.68
CA THR A 172 -5.13 -1.94 9.87
C THR A 172 -4.40 -1.28 11.03
N GLY A 173 -3.14 -0.87 10.83
CA GLY A 173 -2.30 -0.29 11.88
C GLY A 173 -2.15 -1.23 13.07
N SER A 174 -1.85 -2.50 12.82
CA SER A 174 -1.85 -3.59 13.81
C SER A 174 -3.23 -3.75 14.48
N PHE A 175 -4.27 -3.81 13.64
CA PHE A 175 -5.67 -4.03 14.05
C PHE A 175 -6.27 -2.93 14.94
N ARG A 176 -5.70 -1.71 14.91
CA ARG A 176 -6.18 -0.56 15.68
C ARG A 176 -7.18 0.31 14.93
N PHE A 177 -7.18 0.26 13.58
CA PHE A 177 -8.05 1.10 12.78
C PHE A 177 -9.47 0.52 12.66
N PRO A 178 -10.48 1.37 12.41
CA PRO A 178 -11.88 0.91 12.27
C PRO A 178 -12.09 -0.15 11.18
N SER A 179 -11.22 -0.18 10.17
CA SER A 179 -11.23 -1.19 9.10
C SER A 179 -10.93 -2.62 9.59
N ALA A 180 -10.36 -2.79 10.80
CA ALA A 180 -10.15 -4.10 11.43
C ALA A 180 -11.48 -4.70 11.92
N SER A 181 -12.31 -5.12 10.97
CA SER A 181 -13.64 -5.67 11.20
C SER A 181 -13.61 -7.06 11.89
N ALA A 182 -14.79 -7.53 12.34
CA ALA A 182 -14.92 -8.90 12.84
C ALA A 182 -14.56 -9.96 11.77
N ALA A 183 -14.74 -9.65 10.48
CA ALA A 183 -14.31 -10.53 9.38
C ALA A 183 -12.78 -10.64 9.31
N VAL A 184 -12.06 -9.52 9.44
CA VAL A 184 -10.60 -9.49 9.53
C VAL A 184 -10.09 -10.35 10.68
N HIS A 185 -10.67 -10.24 11.87
CA HIS A 185 -10.26 -11.07 13.02
C HIS A 185 -10.53 -12.56 12.81
N ARG A 186 -11.65 -12.93 12.14
CA ARG A 186 -11.92 -14.33 11.77
C ARG A 186 -10.92 -14.84 10.73
N MET A 187 -10.58 -14.02 9.72
CA MET A 187 -9.52 -14.34 8.77
C MET A 187 -8.20 -14.63 9.51
N VAL A 188 -7.80 -13.75 10.43
CA VAL A 188 -6.55 -13.96 11.22
C VAL A 188 -6.61 -15.25 12.03
N ALA A 189 -7.76 -15.58 12.64
CA ALA A 189 -7.93 -16.85 13.35
C ALA A 189 -7.74 -18.04 12.41
N ASP A 190 -8.39 -18.04 11.23
CA ASP A 190 -8.21 -19.10 10.21
C ASP A 190 -6.76 -19.22 9.75
N LEU A 191 -6.06 -18.09 9.49
CA LEU A 191 -4.64 -18.10 9.11
C LEU A 191 -3.76 -18.71 10.23
N LYS A 192 -4.11 -18.48 11.52
CA LYS A 192 -3.40 -19.10 12.66
C LYS A 192 -3.62 -20.59 12.71
N ASP A 193 -4.83 -21.07 12.47
CA ASP A 193 -5.13 -22.50 12.39
C ASP A 193 -4.35 -23.19 11.25
N ARG A 194 -3.98 -22.43 10.20
CA ARG A 194 -3.15 -22.89 9.07
C ARG A 194 -1.64 -22.74 9.31
N GLY A 195 -1.22 -22.34 10.51
CA GLY A 195 0.18 -22.31 10.93
C GLY A 195 0.86 -20.94 10.81
N LEU A 196 0.11 -19.83 10.62
CA LEU A 196 0.66 -18.47 10.66
C LEU A 196 1.48 -18.24 11.95
N LYS A 197 2.71 -17.79 11.80
CA LYS A 197 3.59 -17.39 12.90
C LYS A 197 3.59 -15.87 13.06
N HIS A 198 2.45 -15.31 13.49
CA HIS A 198 2.24 -13.87 13.54
C HIS A 198 3.34 -13.09 14.28
N THR A 199 3.92 -13.64 15.35
CA THR A 199 5.02 -13.01 16.08
C THR A 199 6.22 -12.79 15.16
N GLN A 200 6.60 -13.80 14.36
CA GLN A 200 7.69 -13.68 13.40
C GLN A 200 7.41 -12.62 12.33
N VAL A 201 6.15 -12.50 11.87
CA VAL A 201 5.76 -11.44 10.93
C VAL A 201 5.89 -10.05 11.57
N HIS A 202 5.47 -9.89 12.84
CA HIS A 202 5.68 -8.64 13.56
C HIS A 202 7.16 -8.28 13.74
N GLU A 203 7.98 -9.24 14.16
CA GLU A 203 9.43 -9.06 14.30
C GLU A 203 10.08 -8.63 12.98
N ASN A 204 9.74 -9.28 11.87
CA ASN A 204 10.27 -8.94 10.55
C ASN A 204 9.90 -7.52 10.09
N ILE A 205 8.72 -7.01 10.50
CA ILE A 205 8.21 -5.70 10.03
C ILE A 205 8.54 -4.59 11.02
N TYR A 206 8.43 -4.82 12.34
CA TYR A 206 8.53 -3.76 13.35
C TYR A 206 9.81 -3.81 14.19
N ASP A 207 10.49 -4.97 14.27
CA ASP A 207 11.65 -5.16 15.14
C ASP A 207 12.94 -5.43 14.35
N ASN A 208 12.96 -5.08 13.05
CA ASN A 208 14.08 -5.31 12.14
C ASN A 208 14.58 -4.00 11.49
N PHE A 209 14.67 -2.92 12.28
CA PHE A 209 15.11 -1.63 11.79
C PHE A 209 16.59 -1.36 12.10
N HIS A 210 17.27 -0.64 11.19
CA HIS A 210 18.59 -0.12 11.46
C HIS A 210 18.54 0.97 12.56
N GLU A 211 19.58 1.06 13.38
CA GLU A 211 19.71 2.06 14.44
C GLU A 211 19.48 3.48 13.91
N ASN A 212 19.98 3.83 12.73
CA ASN A 212 19.81 5.13 12.10
C ASN A 212 18.34 5.51 11.93
N ARG A 213 17.45 4.55 11.64
CA ARG A 213 16.01 4.82 11.54
C ARG A 213 15.43 5.26 12.87
N LEU A 214 15.78 4.60 13.98
CA LEU A 214 15.29 4.97 15.31
C LEU A 214 15.82 6.35 15.73
N ARG A 215 17.10 6.64 15.47
CA ARG A 215 17.70 7.95 15.73
C ARG A 215 17.05 9.04 14.86
N PHE A 216 16.77 8.75 13.59
CA PHE A 216 16.04 9.63 12.69
C PHE A 216 14.64 9.94 13.23
N ILE A 217 13.84 8.93 13.58
CA ILE A 217 12.49 9.11 14.14
C ILE A 217 12.55 9.98 15.39
N GLY A 218 13.46 9.70 16.32
CA GLY A 218 13.64 10.52 17.52
C GLY A 218 13.99 11.98 17.22
N HIS A 219 14.89 12.22 16.26
CA HIS A 219 15.24 13.58 15.80
C HIS A 219 14.03 14.30 15.18
N ILE A 220 13.29 13.62 14.30
CA ILE A 220 12.13 14.21 13.62
C ILE A 220 11.03 14.58 14.63
N LEU A 221 10.69 13.67 15.53
CA LEU A 221 9.64 13.93 16.52
C LEU A 221 10.02 15.09 17.48
N LEU A 222 11.32 15.23 17.81
CA LEU A 222 11.78 16.28 18.71
C LEU A 222 11.98 17.64 18.02
N HIS A 223 12.42 17.66 16.76
CA HIS A 223 12.91 18.88 16.12
C HIS A 223 12.15 19.29 14.84
N ARG A 224 11.23 18.45 14.33
CA ARG A 224 10.53 18.66 13.05
C ARG A 224 9.03 18.50 13.16
N MET A 225 8.50 18.30 14.34
CA MET A 225 7.07 18.19 14.60
C MET A 225 6.56 19.47 15.25
N ASP A 226 5.61 20.11 14.59
CA ASP A 226 4.89 21.27 15.09
C ASP A 226 3.46 20.87 15.44
N LEU A 227 2.92 21.41 16.54
CA LEU A 227 1.58 21.14 17.04
C LEU A 227 0.73 22.40 17.04
N PHE A 228 -0.44 22.31 16.42
CA PHE A 228 -1.43 23.38 16.27
C PHE A 228 -2.71 22.96 17.00
N TYR A 229 -2.73 23.13 18.30
CA TYR A 229 -3.84 22.68 19.16
C TYR A 229 -5.15 23.38 18.83
N GLU A 230 -5.11 24.64 18.39
CA GLU A 230 -6.28 25.40 17.93
C GLU A 230 -6.96 24.78 16.68
N TYR A 231 -6.23 23.93 15.94
CA TYR A 231 -6.72 23.20 14.76
C TYR A 231 -6.68 21.68 14.96
N ASN A 232 -6.42 21.19 16.15
CA ASN A 232 -6.25 19.75 16.43
C ASN A 232 -5.33 19.03 15.43
N THR A 233 -4.27 19.71 14.98
CA THR A 233 -3.40 19.30 13.86
C THR A 233 -1.95 19.23 14.28
N ALA A 234 -1.23 18.27 13.72
CA ALA A 234 0.22 18.15 13.79
C ALA A 234 0.84 18.13 12.40
N LEU A 235 1.96 18.80 12.23
CA LEU A 235 2.77 18.81 11.01
C LEU A 235 4.17 18.29 11.32
N ILE A 236 4.65 17.34 10.51
CA ILE A 236 6.06 16.96 10.47
C ILE A 236 6.63 17.43 9.13
N SER A 237 7.66 18.29 9.17
CA SER A 237 8.35 18.82 7.99
C SER A 237 9.79 18.35 7.94
N ILE A 238 10.12 17.47 6.98
CA ILE A 238 11.45 16.82 6.87
C ILE A 238 12.22 17.42 5.71
N PRO A 239 13.26 18.25 5.97
CA PRO A 239 14.12 18.74 4.94
C PRO A 239 15.10 17.67 4.44
N LYS A 240 15.51 17.75 3.18
CA LYS A 240 16.44 16.82 2.54
C LYS A 240 17.72 16.59 3.35
N LYS A 241 18.26 17.63 4.01
CA LYS A 241 19.47 17.51 4.84
C LYS A 241 19.34 16.48 5.97
N ASP A 242 18.13 16.31 6.54
CA ASP A 242 17.91 15.33 7.61
C ASP A 242 17.84 13.91 7.04
N LEU A 243 17.28 13.72 5.83
CA LEU A 243 17.32 12.43 5.13
C LEU A 243 18.77 11.99 4.87
N LEU A 244 19.61 12.91 4.39
CA LEU A 244 21.03 12.64 4.10
C LEU A 244 21.80 12.35 5.39
N ARG A 245 21.58 13.15 6.45
CA ARG A 245 22.26 13.00 7.74
C ARG A 245 22.10 11.63 8.37
N TYR A 246 20.89 11.05 8.24
CA TYR A 246 20.54 9.76 8.83
C TYR A 246 20.57 8.61 7.80
N GLU A 247 21.03 8.87 6.57
CA GLU A 247 21.10 7.87 5.49
C GLU A 247 19.75 7.17 5.26
N VAL A 248 18.65 7.95 5.30
CA VAL A 248 17.27 7.44 5.21
C VAL A 248 17.05 6.72 3.88
N LYS A 249 16.54 5.50 3.96
CA LYS A 249 16.27 4.62 2.82
C LYS A 249 14.77 4.51 2.54
N THR A 250 14.43 3.87 1.43
CA THR A 250 13.04 3.54 1.08
C THR A 250 12.41 2.71 2.21
N GLY A 251 11.26 3.16 2.70
CA GLY A 251 10.53 2.52 3.81
C GLY A 251 10.83 3.08 5.21
N ASP A 252 11.95 3.80 5.44
CA ASP A 252 12.32 4.29 6.77
C ASP A 252 11.36 5.36 7.33
N THR A 253 10.65 6.07 6.47
CA THR A 253 9.64 7.08 6.85
C THR A 253 8.24 6.51 6.98
N GLU A 254 8.05 5.22 6.71
CA GLU A 254 6.74 4.59 6.78
C GLU A 254 6.22 4.53 8.21
N GLY A 255 4.93 4.84 8.36
CA GLY A 255 4.28 4.91 9.66
C GLY A 255 4.57 6.17 10.48
N LEU A 256 5.59 6.99 10.11
CA LEU A 256 5.99 8.18 10.90
C LEU A 256 4.85 9.20 11.04
N VAL A 257 4.05 9.39 9.98
CA VAL A 257 2.89 10.29 9.99
C VAL A 257 1.82 9.91 11.04
N ASN A 258 1.79 8.66 11.50
CA ASN A 258 0.81 8.21 12.50
C ASN A 258 1.19 8.59 13.94
N TRP A 259 2.46 8.85 14.23
CA TRP A 259 2.92 9.12 15.60
C TRP A 259 2.21 10.32 16.24
N PRO A 260 2.04 11.46 15.55
CA PRO A 260 1.35 12.61 16.16
C PRO A 260 -0.11 12.34 16.52
N LEU A 261 -0.78 11.39 15.83
CA LEU A 261 -2.15 11.01 16.17
C LEU A 261 -2.26 10.34 17.56
N SER A 262 -1.16 9.90 18.17
CA SER A 262 -1.16 9.39 19.54
C SER A 262 -1.29 10.52 20.60
N ILE A 263 -1.08 11.77 20.20
CA ILE A 263 -1.21 12.92 21.09
C ILE A 263 -2.70 13.20 21.33
N GLN A 264 -3.05 13.45 22.59
CA GLN A 264 -4.42 13.79 22.96
C GLN A 264 -4.90 15.05 22.22
N GLY A 265 -6.08 14.99 21.63
CA GLY A 265 -6.71 16.11 20.92
C GLY A 265 -6.29 16.22 19.43
N ILE A 266 -5.22 15.61 18.98
CA ILE A 266 -4.81 15.66 17.58
C ILE A 266 -5.72 14.77 16.71
N LYS A 267 -6.35 15.39 15.71
CA LYS A 267 -7.25 14.76 14.73
C LYS A 267 -6.62 14.62 13.34
N LEU A 268 -5.78 15.57 12.92
CA LEU A 268 -5.06 15.56 11.66
C LEU A 268 -3.55 15.49 11.90
N ALA A 269 -2.87 14.55 11.24
CA ALA A 269 -1.42 14.52 11.15
C ALA A 269 -0.99 14.63 9.68
N ALA A 270 -0.09 15.54 9.40
CA ALA A 270 0.52 15.75 8.11
C ALA A 270 2.03 15.54 8.19
N LEU A 271 2.58 14.89 7.17
CA LEU A 271 4.03 14.70 6.99
C LEU A 271 4.40 15.16 5.59
N VAL A 272 5.36 16.10 5.50
CA VAL A 272 5.97 16.47 4.23
C VAL A 272 7.46 16.12 4.23
N ILE A 273 7.90 15.52 3.13
CA ILE A 273 9.30 15.16 2.91
C ILE A 273 9.81 15.88 1.69
N ASP A 274 10.89 16.65 1.87
CA ASP A 274 11.62 17.31 0.79
C ASP A 274 12.46 16.29 0.04
N ARG A 275 12.02 15.94 -1.18
CA ARG A 275 12.77 15.09 -2.11
C ARG A 275 13.28 15.93 -3.28
N ASP A 276 14.17 15.38 -4.10
CA ASP A 276 14.88 16.14 -5.15
C ASP A 276 13.94 16.88 -6.11
N GLU A 277 12.94 16.18 -6.64
CA GLU A 277 12.07 16.71 -7.69
C GLU A 277 10.71 17.15 -7.17
N GLU A 278 10.28 16.65 -6.01
CA GLU A 278 8.95 16.90 -5.44
C GLU A 278 8.97 16.90 -3.91
N ARG A 279 7.96 17.50 -3.32
CA ARG A 279 7.64 17.37 -1.88
C ARG A 279 6.53 16.35 -1.73
N LYS A 280 6.87 15.23 -1.09
CA LYS A 280 5.91 14.15 -0.87
C LYS A 280 5.15 14.39 0.41
N TRP A 281 3.83 14.43 0.32
CA TRP A 281 2.93 14.54 1.44
C TRP A 281 2.33 13.19 1.86
N SER A 282 2.08 13.05 3.14
CA SER A 282 1.26 11.99 3.72
C SER A 282 0.33 12.60 4.76
N PHE A 283 -0.94 12.23 4.71
CA PHE A 283 -1.99 12.73 5.60
C PHE A 283 -2.67 11.58 6.30
N ARG A 284 -2.94 11.74 7.58
CA ARG A 284 -3.72 10.80 8.38
C ARG A 284 -4.69 11.57 9.26
N SER A 285 -5.88 11.02 9.45
CA SER A 285 -6.88 11.64 10.33
C SER A 285 -7.54 10.63 11.25
N LYS A 286 -8.18 11.16 12.30
CA LYS A 286 -9.13 10.45 13.16
C LYS A 286 -10.51 11.03 12.96
N GLY A 287 -11.55 10.17 13.12
CA GLY A 287 -12.94 10.60 12.97
C GLY A 287 -13.29 10.97 11.54
N ASP A 288 -14.05 12.02 11.37
CA ASP A 288 -14.77 12.33 10.15
C ASP A 288 -14.05 13.34 9.20
N PHE A 289 -12.78 13.65 9.45
CA PHE A 289 -12.01 14.51 8.56
C PHE A 289 -11.47 13.71 7.36
N ASP A 290 -12.02 13.98 6.17
CA ASP A 290 -11.66 13.30 4.91
C ASP A 290 -10.33 13.83 4.34
N VAL A 291 -9.22 13.14 4.66
CA VAL A 291 -7.90 13.49 4.12
C VAL A 291 -7.74 13.14 2.63
N ASN A 292 -8.57 12.28 2.05
CA ASN A 292 -8.54 12.02 0.61
C ASN A 292 -9.03 13.25 -0.17
N THR A 293 -10.16 13.80 0.21
CA THR A 293 -10.67 15.05 -0.39
C THR A 293 -9.72 16.21 -0.14
N PHE A 294 -9.16 16.33 1.07
CA PHE A 294 -8.17 17.35 1.41
C PHE A 294 -6.92 17.26 0.51
N ALA A 295 -6.35 16.07 0.35
CA ALA A 295 -5.17 15.86 -0.50
C ALA A 295 -5.44 16.16 -1.99
N ARG A 296 -6.64 15.84 -2.48
CA ARG A 296 -7.05 16.14 -3.88
C ARG A 296 -7.17 17.62 -4.13
N ILE A 297 -7.74 18.37 -3.21
CA ILE A 297 -7.97 19.82 -3.38
C ILE A 297 -6.66 20.60 -3.32
N TYR A 298 -5.77 20.26 -2.37
CA TYR A 298 -4.64 21.12 -2.04
C TYR A 298 -3.27 20.57 -2.50
N PHE A 299 -3.11 19.25 -2.76
CA PHE A 299 -1.78 18.62 -2.86
C PHE A 299 -1.64 17.61 -4.01
N GLU A 300 -2.41 17.72 -5.08
CA GLU A 300 -2.35 16.77 -6.21
C GLU A 300 -2.31 15.31 -5.74
N GLY A 301 -3.18 14.94 -4.81
CA GLY A 301 -3.11 13.70 -4.09
C GLY A 301 -4.38 12.86 -4.12
N GLY A 302 -4.49 11.94 -3.18
CA GLY A 302 -5.63 11.07 -2.97
C GLY A 302 -5.26 9.86 -2.13
N GLY A 303 -6.24 8.99 -1.88
CA GLY A 303 -6.07 7.80 -1.06
C GLY A 303 -7.38 7.34 -0.44
N HIS A 304 -7.32 6.90 0.80
CA HIS A 304 -8.47 6.52 1.62
C HIS A 304 -8.98 7.70 2.44
N TYR A 305 -10.16 7.58 3.01
CA TYR A 305 -10.81 8.60 3.81
C TYR A 305 -9.91 9.16 4.92
N ASN A 306 -9.28 8.28 5.71
CA ASN A 306 -8.39 8.67 6.82
C ASN A 306 -6.89 8.51 6.51
N ALA A 307 -6.50 8.14 5.28
CA ALA A 307 -5.12 7.93 4.88
C ALA A 307 -4.90 8.31 3.42
N ALA A 308 -4.28 9.45 3.17
CA ALA A 308 -4.02 9.95 1.83
C ALA A 308 -2.56 10.38 1.66
N GLY A 309 -2.13 10.45 0.42
CA GLY A 309 -0.86 11.02 0.01
C GLY A 309 -1.07 12.20 -0.94
N GLY A 310 -0.01 12.97 -1.17
CA GLY A 310 -0.02 14.07 -2.13
C GLY A 310 1.39 14.48 -2.51
N ARG A 311 1.50 15.43 -3.41
CA ARG A 311 2.77 16.00 -3.85
C ARG A 311 2.66 17.48 -4.10
N SER A 312 3.80 18.15 -4.12
CA SER A 312 3.93 19.55 -4.52
C SER A 312 5.27 19.77 -5.19
N SER A 313 5.29 20.60 -6.22
CA SER A 313 6.49 21.10 -6.90
C SER A 313 7.05 22.37 -6.25
N ASP A 314 6.36 22.98 -5.28
CA ASP A 314 6.81 24.17 -4.57
C ASP A 314 8.07 23.87 -3.72
N SER A 315 8.74 24.92 -3.22
CA SER A 315 9.74 24.77 -2.16
C SER A 315 9.13 24.13 -0.91
N LEU A 316 9.96 23.60 0.00
CA LEU A 316 9.47 23.04 1.27
C LEU A 316 8.67 24.08 2.07
N ASP A 317 9.20 25.30 2.19
CA ASP A 317 8.54 26.39 2.91
C ASP A 317 7.23 26.81 2.21
N GLY A 318 7.24 26.89 0.87
CA GLY A 318 6.06 27.25 0.09
C GLY A 318 4.91 26.24 0.25
N THR A 319 5.23 24.93 0.19
CA THR A 319 4.18 23.89 0.37
C THR A 319 3.71 23.78 1.82
N VAL A 320 4.57 24.08 2.82
CA VAL A 320 4.18 24.19 4.23
C VAL A 320 3.26 25.39 4.43
N GLN A 321 3.53 26.52 3.80
CA GLN A 321 2.64 27.68 3.86
C GLN A 321 1.26 27.36 3.26
N ARG A 322 1.21 26.67 2.12
CA ARG A 322 -0.03 26.15 1.53
C ARG A 322 -0.80 25.25 2.50
N PHE A 323 -0.11 24.39 3.22
CA PHE A 323 -0.74 23.54 4.23
C PHE A 323 -1.38 24.36 5.36
N PHE A 324 -0.72 25.43 5.82
CA PHE A 324 -1.31 26.32 6.83
C PHE A 324 -2.58 27.02 6.35
N GLU A 325 -2.62 27.46 5.11
CA GLU A 325 -3.80 28.06 4.51
C GLU A 325 -4.93 27.03 4.40
N ALA A 326 -4.64 25.85 3.87
CA ALA A 326 -5.61 24.75 3.77
C ALA A 326 -6.15 24.32 5.14
N MET A 327 -5.28 24.23 6.18
CA MET A 327 -5.68 23.92 7.55
C MET A 327 -6.65 24.96 8.12
N LYS A 328 -6.40 26.28 7.91
CA LYS A 328 -7.28 27.36 8.34
C LYS A 328 -8.63 27.34 7.65
N GLU A 329 -8.67 27.06 6.34
CA GLU A 329 -9.92 26.92 5.58
C GLU A 329 -10.79 25.76 6.09
N ASN A 330 -10.17 24.71 6.65
CA ASN A 330 -10.85 23.54 7.18
C ASN A 330 -10.98 23.54 8.73
N ALA A 331 -10.73 24.68 9.38
CA ALA A 331 -10.69 24.80 10.85
C ALA A 331 -11.95 24.25 11.54
N LEU A 332 -13.14 24.51 10.99
CA LEU A 332 -14.41 24.06 11.58
C LEU A 332 -14.57 22.51 11.54
N GLN A 333 -13.98 21.84 10.58
CA GLN A 333 -14.04 20.39 10.45
C GLN A 333 -12.99 19.71 11.35
N LEU A 334 -11.94 20.45 11.74
CA LEU A 334 -10.87 19.98 12.60
C LEU A 334 -11.15 20.18 14.09
N GLN A 335 -12.09 21.04 14.43
CA GLN A 335 -12.58 21.23 15.81
C GLN A 335 -13.56 20.12 16.21
#